data_984635a9b9a5093d11bff003435e49b2
#
_entry.id   984635a9b9a5093d11bff003435e49b2
#
_cell.length_a   1.000
_cell.length_b   1.000
_cell.length_c   1.000
_cell.angle_alpha   90.00
_cell.angle_beta   90.00
_cell.angle_gamma   90.00
#
_symmetry.space_group_name_H-M   'P 1'
#
loop_
_entity.id
_entity.type
_entity.pdbx_description
1 polymer ?
#
loop_
_entity_poly.entity_id
_entity_poly.type
_entity_poly.pdbx_seq_one_letter_code
_entity_poly.pdbx_strand_id
1 'polypeptide(L)'
;MIVMKFGGTSVGSKERFEQVFALISKTKDSDGPPLVVVSAMSGVTNALIEAANLAVRRDLDGALAQIEMIRQKHIDAVKGLLSAEKAQALLEDLNIHLQELESVLRGINYLGELSKRSLDVVSSIGELLSSRVLAEYASSRGLKVQWVDARKVLITDDSFGKANPLWAEVEVRAKEIIGRAVQDGFTVISQGFIGCTLDGVTTTLGRGGSDYSASILGVAADASRIEIWTDVDGMMTCDPRIVPAAKVIAQVTFQEAAELAYFGAKVLHPLTIKPAVEKSIPVKVLNTMRPDSPGTLIQADVPDSDIDPKFDPKKVPLSQRICAIASKKNITALFISSPRMLMAHGFLAKVFTVFDRHKTSIDLIATSEVSLSITIDSTENLDAIKEDLAEWGELKVLNNTAIVTVVGRQFRGSSGIAGEVFSAMKDINILVISGGASDINLSFLVLNEDADNAVKQLHKHFFGA
;
A
#
# COMPACT_ATOMS: atom_id res chain seq x y z
N MET A 1 -3.63 18.54 -13.66
CA MET A 1 -2.73 18.58 -12.47
C MET A 1 -2.22 17.17 -12.18
N ILE A 2 -0.95 17.02 -11.77
CA ILE A 2 -0.37 15.76 -11.32
C ILE A 2 -0.35 15.74 -9.80
N VAL A 3 -0.61 14.57 -9.20
CA VAL A 3 -0.37 14.32 -7.77
C VAL A 3 0.93 13.54 -7.63
N MET A 4 1.85 14.04 -6.82
CA MET A 4 3.13 13.38 -6.50
C MET A 4 3.13 12.99 -5.03
N LYS A 5 3.13 11.69 -4.72
CA LYS A 5 3.23 11.23 -3.33
C LYS A 5 4.65 10.74 -3.05
N PHE A 6 5.23 11.21 -1.97
CA PHE A 6 6.56 10.80 -1.50
C PHE A 6 6.47 10.01 -0.20
N GLY A 7 7.02 8.79 -0.20
CA GLY A 7 7.10 7.93 0.98
C GLY A 7 8.13 8.42 2.00
N GLY A 8 8.09 7.86 3.22
CA GLY A 8 8.97 8.26 4.31
C GLY A 8 10.47 8.08 4.00
N THR A 9 10.84 7.07 3.22
CA THR A 9 12.22 6.86 2.74
C THR A 9 12.67 7.97 1.77
N SER A 10 11.73 8.58 1.06
CA SER A 10 11.97 9.69 0.12
C SER A 10 12.19 11.04 0.82
N VAL A 11 11.82 11.18 2.09
CA VAL A 11 11.98 12.41 2.90
C VAL A 11 12.76 12.16 4.19
N GLY A 12 13.59 11.12 4.21
CA GLY A 12 14.29 10.66 5.42
C GLY A 12 15.51 11.47 5.85
N SER A 13 16.10 12.28 4.97
CA SER A 13 17.31 13.10 5.23
C SER A 13 17.32 14.35 4.37
N LYS A 14 18.31 15.25 4.63
CA LYS A 14 18.57 16.45 3.82
C LYS A 14 18.65 16.13 2.33
N GLU A 15 19.50 15.20 1.94
CA GLU A 15 19.76 14.83 0.55
C GLU A 15 18.47 14.32 -0.12
N ARG A 16 17.61 13.67 0.64
CA ARG A 16 16.30 13.20 0.17
C ARG A 16 15.33 14.34 -0.09
N PHE A 17 15.27 15.33 0.77
CA PHE A 17 14.47 16.54 0.55
C PHE A 17 14.98 17.32 -0.69
N GLU A 18 16.30 17.42 -0.89
CA GLU A 18 16.90 18.04 -2.08
C GLU A 18 16.48 17.29 -3.37
N GLN A 19 16.50 15.97 -3.34
CA GLN A 19 16.08 15.12 -4.46
C GLN A 19 14.59 15.26 -4.75
N VAL A 20 13.74 15.23 -3.72
CA VAL A 20 12.29 15.46 -3.85
C VAL A 20 11.99 16.83 -4.45
N PHE A 21 12.68 17.87 -3.98
CA PHE A 21 12.56 19.22 -4.54
C PHE A 21 12.91 19.28 -6.02
N ALA A 22 13.99 18.60 -6.44
CA ALA A 22 14.38 18.55 -7.84
C ALA A 22 13.31 17.89 -8.71
N LEU A 23 12.69 16.81 -8.22
CA LEU A 23 11.57 16.12 -8.91
C LEU A 23 10.33 17.01 -9.02
N ILE A 24 9.95 17.69 -7.94
CA ILE A 24 8.83 18.63 -7.93
C ILE A 24 9.06 19.76 -8.93
N SER A 25 10.27 20.34 -8.94
CA SER A 25 10.63 21.41 -9.86
C SER A 25 10.58 20.96 -11.33
N LYS A 26 11.11 19.77 -11.62
CA LYS A 26 11.04 19.16 -12.96
C LYS A 26 9.59 18.97 -13.40
N THR A 27 8.75 18.40 -12.55
CA THR A 27 7.32 18.20 -12.86
C THR A 27 6.58 19.53 -13.05
N LYS A 28 6.85 20.51 -12.20
CA LYS A 28 6.25 21.85 -12.35
C LYS A 28 6.61 22.49 -13.70
N ASP A 29 7.83 22.30 -14.17
CA ASP A 29 8.29 22.91 -15.44
C ASP A 29 7.74 22.15 -16.67
N SER A 30 7.48 20.84 -16.58
CA SER A 30 6.95 20.04 -17.69
C SER A 30 5.42 19.95 -17.74
N ASP A 31 4.77 19.83 -16.58
CA ASP A 31 3.35 19.47 -16.46
C ASP A 31 2.54 20.53 -15.67
N GLY A 32 3.20 21.58 -15.19
CA GLY A 32 2.61 22.61 -14.34
C GLY A 32 2.64 22.27 -12.86
N PRO A 33 2.11 23.17 -11.99
CA PRO A 33 2.19 23.02 -10.54
C PRO A 33 1.52 21.73 -10.05
N PRO A 34 2.25 20.82 -9.36
CA PRO A 34 1.69 19.59 -8.82
C PRO A 34 1.05 19.79 -7.44
N LEU A 35 0.20 18.83 -7.06
CA LEU A 35 -0.13 18.55 -5.67
C LEU A 35 0.89 17.53 -5.13
N VAL A 36 1.58 17.87 -4.07
CA VAL A 36 2.59 17.03 -3.42
C VAL A 36 2.05 16.52 -2.09
N VAL A 37 2.00 15.19 -1.94
CA VAL A 37 1.55 14.51 -0.71
C VAL A 37 2.75 13.85 -0.04
N VAL A 38 3.02 14.19 1.21
CA VAL A 38 4.24 13.78 1.93
C VAL A 38 3.90 12.88 3.12
N SER A 39 4.64 11.79 3.27
CA SER A 39 4.63 10.96 4.49
C SER A 39 5.57 11.52 5.55
N ALA A 40 5.45 11.05 6.80
CA ALA A 40 6.43 11.30 7.85
C ALA A 40 7.84 10.87 7.42
N MET A 41 8.88 11.48 7.96
CA MET A 41 10.26 11.04 7.77
C MET A 41 10.43 9.58 8.22
N SER A 42 11.28 8.82 7.51
CA SER A 42 11.52 7.39 7.81
C SER A 42 11.75 7.13 9.30
N GLY A 43 11.01 6.18 9.88
CA GLY A 43 11.08 5.78 11.29
C GLY A 43 10.29 6.67 12.26
N VAL A 44 9.84 7.85 11.86
CA VAL A 44 9.14 8.80 12.76
C VAL A 44 7.79 8.24 13.19
N THR A 45 6.99 7.70 12.29
CA THR A 45 5.67 7.12 12.64
C THR A 45 5.83 5.98 13.66
N ASN A 46 6.83 5.11 13.49
CA ASN A 46 7.10 4.04 14.46
C ASN A 46 7.52 4.60 15.83
N ALA A 47 8.36 5.63 15.86
CA ALA A 47 8.77 6.28 17.10
C ALA A 47 7.59 6.95 17.82
N LEU A 48 6.66 7.56 17.08
CA LEU A 48 5.43 8.15 17.64
C LEU A 48 4.53 7.09 18.27
N ILE A 49 4.33 5.95 17.59
CA ILE A 49 3.55 4.82 18.12
C ILE A 49 4.23 4.24 19.37
N GLU A 50 5.55 4.07 19.35
CA GLU A 50 6.30 3.59 20.52
C GLU A 50 6.20 4.56 21.68
N ALA A 51 6.31 5.88 21.47
CA ALA A 51 6.11 6.89 22.51
C ALA A 51 4.72 6.77 23.16
N ALA A 52 3.66 6.56 22.37
CA ALA A 52 2.32 6.32 22.90
C ALA A 52 2.24 5.04 23.74
N ASN A 53 2.86 3.95 23.27
CA ASN A 53 2.89 2.67 24.00
C ASN A 53 3.68 2.75 25.30
N LEU A 54 4.80 3.47 25.34
CA LEU A 54 5.58 3.73 26.55
C LEU A 54 4.77 4.57 27.54
N ALA A 55 4.08 5.61 27.05
CA ALA A 55 3.22 6.43 27.89
C ALA A 55 2.10 5.62 28.57
N VAL A 56 1.42 4.71 27.84
CA VAL A 56 0.43 3.80 28.43
C VAL A 56 1.01 2.93 29.54
N ARG A 57 2.26 2.46 29.36
CA ARG A 57 2.99 1.64 30.34
C ARG A 57 3.54 2.45 31.51
N ARG A 58 3.24 3.74 31.59
CA ARG A 58 3.70 4.71 32.60
C ARG A 58 5.20 4.97 32.54
N ASP A 59 5.84 4.73 31.43
CA ASP A 59 7.22 5.11 31.12
C ASP A 59 7.23 6.46 30.38
N LEU A 60 7.02 7.55 31.12
CA LEU A 60 6.99 8.89 30.55
C LEU A 60 8.38 9.31 30.05
N ASP A 61 9.44 8.95 30.75
CA ASP A 61 10.80 9.33 30.36
C ASP A 61 11.19 8.66 29.03
N GLY A 62 10.87 7.38 28.86
CA GLY A 62 11.03 6.66 27.59
C GLY A 62 10.20 7.28 26.46
N ALA A 63 8.96 7.67 26.73
CA ALA A 63 8.10 8.34 25.77
C ALA A 63 8.67 9.70 25.32
N LEU A 64 9.16 10.52 26.26
CA LEU A 64 9.79 11.81 25.95
C LEU A 64 11.12 11.66 25.22
N ALA A 65 11.89 10.60 25.49
CA ALA A 65 13.11 10.29 24.75
C ALA A 65 12.81 10.02 23.26
N GLN A 66 11.69 9.36 22.92
CA GLN A 66 11.27 9.20 21.52
C GLN A 66 10.96 10.56 20.87
N ILE A 67 10.30 11.47 21.58
CA ILE A 67 10.04 12.83 21.05
C ILE A 67 11.35 13.56 20.78
N GLU A 68 12.31 13.49 21.70
CA GLU A 68 13.60 14.17 21.51
C GLU A 68 14.37 13.61 20.30
N MET A 69 14.33 12.31 20.08
CA MET A 69 14.88 11.68 18.87
C MET A 69 14.20 12.21 17.60
N ILE A 70 12.87 12.33 17.61
CA ILE A 70 12.10 12.90 16.48
C ILE A 70 12.47 14.38 16.29
N ARG A 71 12.56 15.15 17.37
CA ARG A 71 12.97 16.56 17.37
C ARG A 71 14.35 16.72 16.73
N GLN A 72 15.34 15.96 17.21
CA GLN A 72 16.72 16.05 16.71
C GLN A 72 16.80 15.72 15.22
N LYS A 73 16.09 14.69 14.78
CA LYS A 73 16.04 14.31 13.36
C LYS A 73 15.53 15.45 12.46
N HIS A 74 14.50 16.18 12.89
CA HIS A 74 13.97 17.32 12.15
C HIS A 74 14.91 18.54 12.24
N ILE A 75 15.55 18.78 13.38
CA ILE A 75 16.57 19.84 13.54
C ILE A 75 17.71 19.62 12.54
N ASP A 76 18.22 18.39 12.44
CA ASP A 76 19.34 18.07 11.54
C ASP A 76 18.94 18.31 10.06
N ALA A 77 17.74 17.89 9.67
CA ALA A 77 17.24 18.14 8.33
C ALA A 77 17.07 19.64 8.04
N VAL A 78 16.41 20.37 8.93
CA VAL A 78 16.12 21.80 8.78
C VAL A 78 17.42 22.62 8.70
N LYS A 79 18.36 22.40 9.64
CA LYS A 79 19.66 23.10 9.64
C LYS A 79 20.51 22.80 8.42
N GLY A 80 20.37 21.60 7.86
CA GLY A 80 21.07 21.23 6.64
C GLY A 80 20.48 21.84 5.37
N LEU A 81 19.20 22.21 5.37
CA LEU A 81 18.45 22.65 4.20
C LEU A 81 18.30 24.16 4.08
N LEU A 82 18.20 24.87 5.22
CA LEU A 82 17.81 26.28 5.29
C LEU A 82 18.93 27.16 5.83
N SER A 83 18.86 28.48 5.55
CA SER A 83 19.69 29.46 6.24
C SER A 83 19.36 29.52 7.73
N ALA A 84 20.28 30.00 8.55
CA ALA A 84 20.12 30.04 10.02
C ALA A 84 18.82 30.74 10.46
N GLU A 85 18.49 31.89 9.84
CA GLU A 85 17.27 32.64 10.13
C GLU A 85 15.99 31.86 9.83
N LYS A 86 15.88 31.29 8.61
CA LYS A 86 14.73 30.48 8.19
C LYS A 86 14.64 29.18 8.98
N ALA A 87 15.78 28.58 9.29
CA ALA A 87 15.82 27.37 10.11
C ALA A 87 15.26 27.63 11.51
N GLN A 88 15.64 28.74 12.15
CA GLN A 88 15.15 29.10 13.46
C GLN A 88 13.63 29.30 13.45
N ALA A 89 13.10 30.08 12.53
CA ALA A 89 11.66 30.34 12.42
C ALA A 89 10.85 29.05 12.19
N LEU A 90 11.33 28.15 11.31
CA LEU A 90 10.68 26.87 11.09
C LEU A 90 10.75 25.97 12.33
N LEU A 91 11.89 25.91 13.02
CA LEU A 91 12.03 25.08 14.22
C LEU A 91 11.10 25.55 15.36
N GLU A 92 10.86 26.84 15.49
CA GLU A 92 9.87 27.40 16.44
C GLU A 92 8.46 26.92 16.07
N ASP A 93 8.07 26.95 14.80
CA ASP A 93 6.78 26.44 14.30
C ASP A 93 6.63 24.93 14.55
N LEU A 94 7.64 24.12 14.20
CA LEU A 94 7.64 22.68 14.45
C LEU A 94 7.56 22.33 15.94
N ASN A 95 8.18 23.14 16.78
CA ASN A 95 8.17 22.93 18.22
C ASN A 95 6.78 23.04 18.85
N ILE A 96 5.87 23.81 18.26
CA ILE A 96 4.46 23.89 18.71
C ILE A 96 3.82 22.51 18.63
N HIS A 97 3.95 21.80 17.50
CA HIS A 97 3.42 20.45 17.34
C HIS A 97 4.06 19.44 18.28
N LEU A 98 5.36 19.57 18.55
CA LEU A 98 6.05 18.68 19.48
C LEU A 98 5.61 18.92 20.93
N GLN A 99 5.31 20.17 21.34
CA GLN A 99 4.75 20.49 22.66
C GLN A 99 3.31 19.97 22.82
N GLU A 100 2.49 20.07 21.75
CA GLU A 100 1.16 19.45 21.73
C GLU A 100 1.27 17.94 21.93
N LEU A 101 2.19 17.28 21.21
CA LEU A 101 2.46 15.86 21.34
C LEU A 101 2.88 15.48 22.77
N GLU A 102 3.81 16.22 23.37
CA GLU A 102 4.21 16.01 24.76
C GLU A 102 3.02 16.10 25.73
N SER A 103 2.14 17.07 25.54
CA SER A 103 0.94 17.24 26.35
C SER A 103 -0.01 16.05 26.22
N VAL A 104 -0.21 15.54 25.02
CA VAL A 104 -1.03 14.35 24.76
C VAL A 104 -0.42 13.12 25.42
N LEU A 105 0.91 12.90 25.30
CA LEU A 105 1.59 11.75 25.91
C LEU A 105 1.56 11.80 27.45
N ARG A 106 1.68 12.99 28.06
CA ARG A 106 1.48 13.16 29.51
C ARG A 106 0.07 12.79 29.93
N GLY A 107 -0.95 13.17 29.15
CA GLY A 107 -2.34 12.78 29.37
C GLY A 107 -2.53 11.27 29.30
N ILE A 108 -2.01 10.61 28.26
CA ILE A 108 -2.02 9.14 28.09
C ILE A 108 -1.32 8.45 29.27
N ASN A 109 -0.15 8.95 29.67
CA ASN A 109 0.62 8.42 30.81
C ASN A 109 -0.16 8.54 32.13
N TYR A 110 -0.80 9.68 32.36
CA TYR A 110 -1.61 9.90 33.57
C TYR A 110 -2.81 8.98 33.64
N LEU A 111 -3.55 8.82 32.52
CA LEU A 111 -4.73 7.96 32.43
C LEU A 111 -4.35 6.48 32.40
N GLY A 112 -3.22 6.11 31.80
CA GLY A 112 -2.83 4.72 31.53
C GLY A 112 -3.69 4.07 30.44
N GLU A 113 -4.27 4.89 29.55
CA GLU A 113 -5.15 4.46 28.48
C GLU A 113 -4.77 5.10 27.15
N LEU A 114 -4.79 4.30 26.06
CA LEU A 114 -4.56 4.74 24.69
C LEU A 114 -5.77 4.40 23.84
N SER A 115 -6.62 5.35 23.59
CA SER A 115 -7.72 5.19 22.63
C SER A 115 -7.20 5.28 21.19
N LYS A 116 -7.93 4.70 20.22
CA LYS A 116 -7.63 4.86 18.80
C LYS A 116 -7.58 6.34 18.39
N ARG A 117 -8.49 7.16 18.95
CA ARG A 117 -8.52 8.61 18.74
C ARG A 117 -7.23 9.28 19.21
N SER A 118 -6.72 8.95 20.39
CA SER A 118 -5.46 9.51 20.90
C SER A 118 -4.28 9.05 20.06
N LEU A 119 -4.28 7.79 19.58
CA LEU A 119 -3.24 7.26 18.71
C LEU A 119 -3.23 7.97 17.35
N ASP A 120 -4.39 8.32 16.79
CA ASP A 120 -4.48 9.09 15.54
C ASP A 120 -3.85 10.47 15.69
N VAL A 121 -4.12 11.17 16.80
CA VAL A 121 -3.49 12.47 17.11
C VAL A 121 -1.97 12.33 17.20
N VAL A 122 -1.47 11.37 17.98
CA VAL A 122 -0.02 11.13 18.11
C VAL A 122 0.62 10.81 16.78
N SER A 123 0.03 9.88 16.01
CA SER A 123 0.59 9.42 14.74
C SER A 123 0.61 10.50 13.67
N SER A 124 -0.31 11.48 13.72
CA SER A 124 -0.45 12.53 12.69
C SER A 124 0.70 13.54 12.68
N ILE A 125 1.41 13.68 13.80
CA ILE A 125 2.44 14.71 13.96
C ILE A 125 3.59 14.54 12.95
N GLY A 126 3.96 13.31 12.63
CA GLY A 126 5.07 13.03 11.71
C GLY A 126 4.89 13.65 10.33
N GLU A 127 3.70 13.56 9.77
CA GLU A 127 3.35 14.10 8.46
C GLU A 127 3.25 15.64 8.50
N LEU A 128 2.76 16.20 9.59
CA LEU A 128 2.73 17.66 9.78
C LEU A 128 4.16 18.22 9.77
N LEU A 129 5.07 17.62 10.53
CA LEU A 129 6.46 18.06 10.60
C LEU A 129 7.18 17.96 9.24
N SER A 130 7.14 16.80 8.59
CA SER A 130 7.86 16.56 7.32
C SER A 130 7.37 17.45 6.19
N SER A 131 6.05 17.65 6.08
CA SER A 131 5.46 18.50 5.03
C SER A 131 5.80 19.96 5.20
N ARG A 132 5.91 20.45 6.44
CA ARG A 132 6.36 21.82 6.75
C ARG A 132 7.81 22.02 6.33
N VAL A 133 8.70 21.04 6.64
CA VAL A 133 10.10 21.09 6.21
C VAL A 133 10.22 21.19 4.69
N LEU A 134 9.48 20.34 3.96
CA LEU A 134 9.51 20.36 2.49
C LEU A 134 8.97 21.68 1.93
N ALA A 135 7.87 22.20 2.48
CA ALA A 135 7.24 23.42 2.02
C ALA A 135 8.15 24.64 2.20
N GLU A 136 8.77 24.79 3.37
CA GLU A 136 9.68 25.90 3.63
C GLU A 136 10.96 25.78 2.78
N TYR A 137 11.51 24.56 2.66
CA TYR A 137 12.66 24.34 1.79
C TYR A 137 12.38 24.70 0.34
N ALA A 138 11.26 24.19 -0.23
CA ALA A 138 10.88 24.49 -1.61
C ALA A 138 10.62 25.98 -1.84
N SER A 139 9.97 26.66 -0.89
CA SER A 139 9.76 28.10 -0.92
C SER A 139 11.10 28.87 -0.86
N SER A 140 12.03 28.43 -0.01
CA SER A 140 13.37 29.05 0.11
C SER A 140 14.20 28.96 -1.17
N ARG A 141 13.86 27.99 -2.03
CA ARG A 141 14.52 27.76 -3.34
C ARG A 141 13.78 28.45 -4.50
N GLY A 142 12.78 29.30 -4.18
CA GLY A 142 12.08 30.13 -5.16
C GLY A 142 10.86 29.48 -5.81
N LEU A 143 10.44 28.30 -5.35
CA LEU A 143 9.19 27.72 -5.82
C LEU A 143 7.99 28.45 -5.18
N LYS A 144 6.97 28.73 -5.96
CA LYS A 144 5.71 29.32 -5.44
C LYS A 144 4.91 28.21 -4.76
N VAL A 145 5.00 28.11 -3.45
CA VAL A 145 4.44 27.03 -2.62
C VAL A 145 3.26 27.50 -1.79
N GLN A 146 2.22 26.69 -1.71
CA GLN A 146 1.17 26.79 -0.69
C GLN A 146 1.16 25.50 0.14
N TRP A 147 1.49 25.61 1.43
CA TRP A 147 1.29 24.50 2.36
C TRP A 147 -0.18 24.43 2.78
N VAL A 148 -0.78 23.26 2.65
CA VAL A 148 -2.18 23.01 2.98
C VAL A 148 -2.24 21.89 4.01
N ASP A 149 -2.82 22.18 5.18
CA ASP A 149 -3.11 21.14 6.17
C ASP A 149 -4.18 20.19 5.62
N ALA A 150 -3.83 18.91 5.44
CA ALA A 150 -4.70 17.90 4.87
C ALA A 150 -6.03 17.77 5.64
N ARG A 151 -6.05 18.04 6.93
CA ARG A 151 -7.24 18.02 7.79
C ARG A 151 -8.30 19.07 7.39
N LYS A 152 -7.90 20.10 6.64
CA LYS A 152 -8.85 21.09 6.07
C LYS A 152 -9.56 20.59 4.82
N VAL A 153 -9.03 19.57 4.17
CA VAL A 153 -9.51 19.05 2.89
C VAL A 153 -10.04 17.62 3.02
N LEU A 154 -9.27 16.74 3.65
CA LEU A 154 -9.57 15.32 3.79
C LEU A 154 -10.47 15.07 4.99
N ILE A 155 -11.77 15.32 4.81
CA ILE A 155 -12.79 15.11 5.84
C ILE A 155 -13.19 13.64 5.86
N THR A 156 -13.30 13.07 7.05
CA THR A 156 -13.56 11.63 7.27
C THR A 156 -14.67 11.39 8.27
N ASP A 157 -15.10 10.13 8.35
CA ASP A 157 -15.85 9.62 9.49
C ASP A 157 -14.97 9.53 10.75
N ASP A 158 -15.54 9.08 11.87
CA ASP A 158 -14.89 8.90 13.18
C ASP A 158 -14.37 7.47 13.42
N SER A 159 -14.16 6.70 12.36
CA SER A 159 -13.57 5.35 12.43
C SER A 159 -12.07 5.40 12.70
N PHE A 160 -11.66 5.91 13.88
CA PHE A 160 -10.27 6.16 14.26
C PHE A 160 -9.35 4.98 13.98
N GLY A 161 -8.17 5.26 13.44
CA GLY A 161 -7.16 4.31 12.98
C GLY A 161 -7.43 3.73 11.59
N LYS A 162 -8.63 3.92 11.02
CA LYS A 162 -9.02 3.45 9.68
C LYS A 162 -10.22 4.26 9.19
N ALA A 163 -10.10 5.58 9.20
CA ALA A 163 -11.17 6.49 8.83
C ALA A 163 -11.47 6.45 7.32
N ASN A 164 -12.74 6.63 6.95
CA ASN A 164 -13.19 6.67 5.58
C ASN A 164 -13.46 8.11 5.14
N PRO A 165 -13.14 8.50 3.90
CA PRO A 165 -13.40 9.84 3.41
C PRO A 165 -14.89 10.11 3.25
N LEU A 166 -15.33 11.27 3.66
CA LEU A 166 -16.66 11.81 3.35
C LEU A 166 -16.58 12.52 2.00
N TRP A 167 -16.80 11.79 0.93
CA TRP A 167 -16.52 12.21 -0.46
C TRP A 167 -17.11 13.56 -0.83
N ALA A 168 -18.37 13.82 -0.49
CA ALA A 168 -19.02 15.08 -0.81
C ALA A 168 -18.27 16.29 -0.22
N GLU A 169 -17.79 16.17 1.03
CA GLU A 169 -17.00 17.20 1.69
C GLU A 169 -15.61 17.34 1.09
N VAL A 170 -14.96 16.20 0.83
CA VAL A 170 -13.60 16.17 0.28
C VAL A 170 -13.55 16.78 -1.12
N GLU A 171 -14.50 16.46 -2.00
CA GLU A 171 -14.56 17.02 -3.37
C GLU A 171 -14.74 18.53 -3.38
N VAL A 172 -15.64 19.06 -2.55
CA VAL A 172 -15.87 20.51 -2.45
C VAL A 172 -14.60 21.21 -1.96
N ARG A 173 -14.04 20.74 -0.86
CA ARG A 173 -12.87 21.38 -0.24
C ARG A 173 -11.61 21.23 -1.09
N ALA A 174 -11.41 20.09 -1.76
CA ALA A 174 -10.28 19.89 -2.66
C ALA A 174 -10.32 20.88 -3.84
N LYS A 175 -11.49 21.11 -4.44
CA LYS A 175 -11.64 22.06 -5.54
C LYS A 175 -11.43 23.52 -5.09
N GLU A 176 -11.97 23.88 -3.93
CA GLU A 176 -11.87 25.25 -3.39
C GLU A 176 -10.45 25.58 -2.90
N ILE A 177 -9.76 24.65 -2.25
CA ILE A 177 -8.48 24.92 -1.62
C ILE A 177 -7.33 24.52 -2.55
N ILE A 178 -7.29 23.27 -3.00
CA ILE A 178 -6.19 22.72 -3.81
C ILE A 178 -6.34 23.18 -5.26
N GLY A 179 -7.53 22.99 -5.85
CA GLY A 179 -7.78 23.35 -7.24
C GLY A 179 -7.51 24.82 -7.51
N ARG A 180 -8.01 25.72 -6.65
CA ARG A 180 -7.75 27.17 -6.76
C ARG A 180 -6.26 27.49 -6.62
N ALA A 181 -5.57 26.91 -5.62
CA ALA A 181 -4.15 27.17 -5.43
C ALA A 181 -3.31 26.77 -6.64
N VAL A 182 -3.60 25.61 -7.25
CA VAL A 182 -2.92 25.16 -8.47
C VAL A 182 -3.22 26.06 -9.66
N GLN A 183 -4.48 26.51 -9.84
CA GLN A 183 -4.86 27.47 -10.86
C GLN A 183 -4.13 28.82 -10.71
N ASP A 184 -3.90 29.25 -9.48
CA ASP A 184 -3.13 30.45 -9.14
C ASP A 184 -1.60 30.24 -9.29
N GLY A 185 -1.16 29.08 -9.76
CA GLY A 185 0.22 28.74 -10.05
C GLY A 185 1.04 28.31 -8.83
N PHE A 186 0.39 27.92 -7.73
CA PHE A 186 1.09 27.36 -6.57
C PHE A 186 1.30 25.85 -6.70
N THR A 187 2.49 25.38 -6.38
CA THR A 187 2.73 23.99 -5.98
C THR A 187 2.12 23.80 -4.59
N VAL A 188 1.15 22.90 -4.47
CA VAL A 188 0.52 22.60 -3.18
C VAL A 188 1.31 21.49 -2.49
N ILE A 189 1.71 21.68 -1.23
CA ILE A 189 2.33 20.65 -0.40
C ILE A 189 1.41 20.34 0.77
N SER A 190 1.05 19.06 0.92
CA SER A 190 0.12 18.58 1.94
C SER A 190 0.60 17.26 2.53
N GLN A 191 -0.04 16.81 3.60
CA GLN A 191 0.25 15.58 4.31
C GLN A 191 -0.50 14.40 3.67
N GLY A 192 0.12 13.23 3.67
CA GLY A 192 -0.57 11.97 3.53
C GLY A 192 -1.09 11.44 4.86
N PHE A 193 -1.79 10.30 4.85
CA PHE A 193 -2.19 9.51 6.01
C PHE A 193 -3.25 10.14 6.93
N ILE A 194 -3.31 11.46 7.08
CA ILE A 194 -4.15 12.16 8.04
C ILE A 194 -5.38 12.80 7.40
N GLY A 195 -6.45 12.87 8.17
CA GLY A 195 -7.70 13.58 7.88
C GLY A 195 -8.30 14.15 9.15
N CYS A 196 -9.54 14.55 9.08
CA CYS A 196 -10.26 15.18 10.18
C CYS A 196 -11.76 14.88 10.09
N THR A 197 -12.43 14.71 11.24
CA THR A 197 -13.89 14.66 11.28
C THR A 197 -14.47 16.06 11.03
N LEU A 198 -15.79 16.14 10.79
CA LEU A 198 -16.49 17.43 10.68
C LEU A 198 -16.33 18.30 11.93
N ASP A 199 -16.20 17.68 13.09
CA ASP A 199 -16.01 18.38 14.38
C ASP A 199 -14.55 18.77 14.65
N GLY A 200 -13.65 18.60 13.68
CA GLY A 200 -12.25 19.02 13.81
C GLY A 200 -11.34 18.03 14.54
N VAL A 201 -11.76 16.78 14.73
CA VAL A 201 -10.93 15.75 15.38
C VAL A 201 -10.03 15.05 14.37
N THR A 202 -8.73 15.05 14.62
CA THR A 202 -7.75 14.37 13.76
C THR A 202 -8.02 12.87 13.64
N THR A 203 -7.97 12.34 12.42
CA THR A 203 -8.13 10.93 12.09
C THR A 203 -6.97 10.44 11.24
N THR A 204 -6.78 9.12 11.17
CA THR A 204 -5.82 8.49 10.25
C THR A 204 -6.50 7.45 9.35
N LEU A 205 -5.96 7.28 8.14
CA LEU A 205 -6.52 6.39 7.13
C LEU A 205 -6.04 4.94 7.23
N GLY A 206 -5.18 4.63 8.21
CA GLY A 206 -4.63 3.31 8.42
C GLY A 206 -3.47 2.95 7.47
N ARG A 207 -3.23 1.65 7.29
CA ARG A 207 -2.08 1.14 6.51
C ARG A 207 -2.12 1.65 5.07
N GLY A 208 -0.98 2.14 4.58
CA GLY A 208 -0.87 2.74 3.24
C GLY A 208 -1.58 4.10 3.12
N GLY A 209 -1.94 4.73 4.25
CA GLY A 209 -2.76 5.94 4.29
C GLY A 209 -2.22 7.09 3.46
N SER A 210 -0.90 7.23 3.28
CA SER A 210 -0.35 8.30 2.43
C SER A 210 -0.60 8.06 0.94
N ASP A 211 -0.54 6.81 0.46
CA ASP A 211 -0.91 6.44 -0.91
C ASP A 211 -2.41 6.63 -1.11
N TYR A 212 -3.20 6.26 -0.09
CA TYR A 212 -4.64 6.44 -0.10
C TYR A 212 -5.02 7.92 -0.12
N SER A 213 -4.34 8.78 0.68
CA SER A 213 -4.53 10.24 0.62
C SER A 213 -4.26 10.80 -0.77
N ALA A 214 -3.15 10.38 -1.42
CA ALA A 214 -2.82 10.82 -2.76
C ALA A 214 -3.89 10.42 -3.78
N SER A 215 -4.45 9.21 -3.63
CA SER A 215 -5.54 8.72 -4.47
C SER A 215 -6.83 9.51 -4.24
N ILE A 216 -7.24 9.72 -2.98
CA ILE A 216 -8.43 10.51 -2.63
C ILE A 216 -8.32 11.94 -3.13
N LEU A 217 -7.23 12.63 -2.80
CA LEU A 217 -7.01 14.02 -3.18
C LEU A 217 -6.86 14.17 -4.70
N GLY A 218 -6.22 13.18 -5.36
CA GLY A 218 -6.11 13.15 -6.80
C GLY A 218 -7.45 13.04 -7.50
N VAL A 219 -8.33 12.17 -7.01
CA VAL A 219 -9.71 12.06 -7.51
C VAL A 219 -10.49 13.34 -7.25
N ALA A 220 -10.46 13.85 -6.02
CA ALA A 220 -11.25 15.00 -5.62
C ALA A 220 -10.82 16.32 -6.33
N ALA A 221 -9.56 16.40 -6.77
CA ALA A 221 -9.01 17.55 -7.48
C ALA A 221 -8.85 17.32 -9.00
N ASP A 222 -9.49 16.29 -9.56
CA ASP A 222 -9.49 15.94 -10.99
C ASP A 222 -8.07 15.82 -11.58
N ALA A 223 -7.19 15.04 -10.89
CA ALA A 223 -5.84 14.83 -11.35
C ALA A 223 -5.77 14.02 -12.65
N SER A 224 -4.85 14.38 -13.54
CA SER A 224 -4.59 13.65 -14.77
C SER A 224 -3.77 12.35 -14.55
N ARG A 225 -2.97 12.32 -13.48
CA ARG A 225 -2.11 11.19 -13.09
C ARG A 225 -1.73 11.29 -11.62
N ILE A 226 -1.55 10.14 -10.97
CA ILE A 226 -1.00 10.03 -9.62
C ILE A 226 0.36 9.33 -9.71
N GLU A 227 1.39 9.91 -9.12
CA GLU A 227 2.75 9.36 -9.05
C GLU A 227 3.09 8.97 -7.62
N ILE A 228 3.38 7.68 -7.41
CA ILE A 228 3.82 7.13 -6.14
C ILE A 228 5.32 6.97 -6.18
N TRP A 229 6.03 7.92 -5.57
CA TRP A 229 7.48 7.93 -5.46
C TRP A 229 7.91 7.17 -4.19
N THR A 230 8.70 6.11 -4.38
CA THR A 230 9.11 5.16 -3.34
C THR A 230 10.58 4.76 -3.53
N ASP A 231 11.05 3.71 -2.82
CA ASP A 231 12.42 3.20 -2.88
C ASP A 231 12.61 1.99 -3.83
N VAL A 232 11.57 1.63 -4.58
CA VAL A 232 11.62 0.56 -5.58
C VAL A 232 11.39 1.11 -6.99
N ASP A 233 11.96 0.42 -8.00
CA ASP A 233 11.90 0.88 -9.40
C ASP A 233 10.52 0.75 -10.06
N GLY A 234 9.59 0.10 -9.41
CA GLY A 234 8.27 -0.23 -9.91
C GLY A 234 7.86 -1.63 -9.52
N MET A 235 6.81 -2.15 -10.13
CA MET A 235 6.42 -3.55 -9.99
C MET A 235 7.34 -4.42 -10.85
N MET A 236 7.76 -5.56 -10.31
CA MET A 236 8.76 -6.41 -10.96
C MET A 236 8.16 -7.77 -11.37
N THR A 237 8.79 -8.41 -12.35
CA THR A 237 8.40 -9.74 -12.84
C THR A 237 8.44 -10.83 -11.76
N CYS A 238 9.21 -10.64 -10.70
CA CYS A 238 9.12 -11.35 -9.41
C CYS A 238 9.94 -10.58 -8.35
N ASP A 239 10.02 -11.12 -7.13
CA ASP A 239 10.84 -10.53 -6.05
C ASP A 239 12.34 -10.60 -6.43
N PRO A 240 13.04 -9.46 -6.57
CA PRO A 240 14.46 -9.43 -6.95
C PRO A 240 15.39 -10.05 -5.90
N ARG A 241 14.93 -10.24 -4.65
CA ARG A 241 15.67 -10.97 -3.60
C ARG A 241 15.69 -12.47 -3.87
N ILE A 242 14.68 -13.00 -4.59
CA ILE A 242 14.60 -14.39 -5.01
C ILE A 242 15.30 -14.59 -6.35
N VAL A 243 15.03 -13.70 -7.31
CA VAL A 243 15.61 -13.73 -8.67
C VAL A 243 16.21 -12.36 -8.97
N PRO A 244 17.54 -12.19 -8.84
CA PRO A 244 18.20 -10.90 -9.12
C PRO A 244 18.02 -10.38 -10.55
N ALA A 245 17.70 -11.26 -11.49
CA ALA A 245 17.42 -10.92 -12.90
C ALA A 245 15.99 -10.44 -13.16
N ALA A 246 15.16 -10.28 -12.11
CA ALA A 246 13.81 -9.73 -12.24
C ALA A 246 13.84 -8.35 -12.91
N LYS A 247 12.84 -8.11 -13.78
CA LYS A 247 12.75 -6.87 -14.59
C LYS A 247 11.57 -6.03 -14.12
N VAL A 248 11.70 -4.72 -14.28
CA VAL A 248 10.56 -3.79 -14.05
C VAL A 248 9.52 -4.01 -15.14
N ILE A 249 8.28 -4.10 -14.74
CA ILE A 249 7.12 -4.21 -15.63
C ILE A 249 6.71 -2.78 -16.00
N ALA A 250 6.81 -2.43 -17.28
CA ALA A 250 6.54 -1.07 -17.73
C ALA A 250 5.07 -0.66 -17.52
N GLN A 251 4.14 -1.60 -17.69
CA GLN A 251 2.71 -1.34 -17.62
C GLN A 251 1.94 -2.56 -17.12
N VAL A 252 1.00 -2.34 -16.21
CA VAL A 252 0.07 -3.33 -15.69
C VAL A 252 -1.34 -2.73 -15.60
N THR A 253 -2.35 -3.59 -15.63
CA THR A 253 -3.71 -3.19 -15.33
C THR A 253 -3.93 -3.05 -13.83
N PHE A 254 -5.00 -2.37 -13.43
CA PHE A 254 -5.36 -2.28 -12.01
C PHE A 254 -5.60 -3.65 -11.39
N GLN A 255 -6.18 -4.58 -12.14
CA GLN A 255 -6.45 -5.94 -11.66
C GLN A 255 -5.15 -6.72 -11.47
N GLU A 256 -4.23 -6.69 -12.45
CA GLU A 256 -2.90 -7.31 -12.35
C GLU A 256 -2.11 -6.73 -11.16
N ALA A 257 -2.14 -5.40 -10.98
CA ALA A 257 -1.48 -4.74 -9.87
C ALA A 257 -2.05 -5.17 -8.50
N ALA A 258 -3.37 -5.36 -8.41
CA ALA A 258 -4.03 -5.84 -7.19
C ALA A 258 -3.61 -7.27 -6.84
N GLU A 259 -3.56 -8.17 -7.81
CA GLU A 259 -3.09 -9.55 -7.63
C GLU A 259 -1.62 -9.59 -7.17
N LEU A 260 -0.75 -8.85 -7.87
CA LEU A 260 0.67 -8.77 -7.51
C LEU A 260 0.90 -8.23 -6.10
N ALA A 261 0.17 -7.18 -5.72
CA ALA A 261 0.29 -6.57 -4.41
C ALA A 261 -0.24 -7.49 -3.28
N TYR A 262 -1.27 -8.28 -3.55
CA TYR A 262 -1.82 -9.23 -2.59
C TYR A 262 -0.88 -10.41 -2.35
N PHE A 263 -0.27 -10.96 -3.42
CA PHE A 263 0.57 -12.15 -3.35
C PHE A 263 2.06 -11.90 -3.18
N GLY A 264 2.52 -10.67 -2.92
CA GLY A 264 3.90 -10.47 -2.48
C GLY A 264 4.65 -9.25 -2.99
N ALA A 265 4.19 -8.57 -4.01
CA ALA A 265 4.79 -7.32 -4.44
C ALA A 265 4.41 -6.19 -3.45
N LYS A 266 5.18 -6.03 -2.37
CA LYS A 266 4.94 -5.01 -1.32
C LYS A 266 5.19 -3.57 -1.79
N VAL A 267 4.89 -3.27 -3.04
CA VAL A 267 5.14 -1.96 -3.63
C VAL A 267 4.00 -0.99 -3.34
N LEU A 268 2.76 -1.51 -3.35
CA LEU A 268 1.54 -0.73 -3.22
C LEU A 268 0.45 -1.61 -2.60
N HIS A 269 -0.39 -1.05 -1.73
CA HIS A 269 -1.55 -1.78 -1.23
C HIS A 269 -2.75 -1.55 -2.17
N PRO A 270 -3.43 -2.59 -2.69
CA PRO A 270 -4.49 -2.44 -3.70
C PRO A 270 -5.60 -1.47 -3.30
N LEU A 271 -6.02 -1.49 -2.03
CA LEU A 271 -7.07 -0.61 -1.54
C LEU A 271 -6.70 0.88 -1.56
N THR A 272 -5.40 1.20 -1.54
CA THR A 272 -4.97 2.60 -1.52
C THR A 272 -5.14 3.31 -2.84
N ILE A 273 -5.17 2.57 -3.96
CA ILE A 273 -5.42 3.15 -5.30
C ILE A 273 -6.85 2.95 -5.77
N LYS A 274 -7.72 2.32 -4.97
CA LYS A 274 -9.11 2.06 -5.35
C LYS A 274 -9.86 3.30 -5.87
N PRO A 275 -9.78 4.50 -5.24
CA PRO A 275 -10.41 5.69 -5.79
C PRO A 275 -9.93 6.04 -7.20
N ALA A 276 -8.61 5.95 -7.44
CA ALA A 276 -8.03 6.20 -8.76
C ALA A 276 -8.52 5.18 -9.81
N VAL A 277 -8.63 3.91 -9.41
CA VAL A 277 -9.20 2.83 -10.25
C VAL A 277 -10.64 3.16 -10.68
N GLU A 278 -11.50 3.52 -9.72
CA GLU A 278 -12.91 3.83 -9.97
C GLU A 278 -13.12 5.04 -10.91
N LYS A 279 -12.16 5.95 -10.93
CA LYS A 279 -12.17 7.13 -11.81
C LYS A 279 -11.24 6.97 -13.03
N SER A 280 -10.65 5.80 -13.22
CA SER A 280 -9.71 5.51 -14.32
C SER A 280 -8.52 6.48 -14.39
N ILE A 281 -8.08 7.04 -13.24
CA ILE A 281 -6.90 7.90 -13.16
C ILE A 281 -5.65 7.01 -13.14
N PRO A 282 -4.71 7.17 -14.09
CA PRO A 282 -3.48 6.39 -14.12
C PRO A 282 -2.63 6.61 -12.88
N VAL A 283 -2.05 5.53 -12.34
CA VAL A 283 -1.12 5.58 -11.21
C VAL A 283 0.25 5.12 -11.70
N LYS A 284 1.30 5.91 -11.45
CA LYS A 284 2.67 5.56 -11.83
C LYS A 284 3.50 5.34 -10.58
N VAL A 285 4.16 4.18 -10.49
CA VAL A 285 5.10 3.86 -9.41
C VAL A 285 6.50 4.18 -9.89
N LEU A 286 7.24 4.99 -9.13
CA LEU A 286 8.53 5.56 -9.51
C LEU A 286 9.53 5.46 -8.36
N ASN A 287 10.82 5.37 -8.70
CA ASN A 287 11.89 5.33 -7.71
C ASN A 287 12.47 6.72 -7.46
N THR A 288 12.33 7.20 -6.22
CA THR A 288 12.92 8.51 -5.82
C THR A 288 14.44 8.52 -5.95
N MET A 289 15.10 7.37 -5.73
CA MET A 289 16.57 7.26 -5.78
C MET A 289 17.10 7.09 -7.20
N ARG A 290 16.28 6.59 -8.11
CA ARG A 290 16.58 6.34 -9.52
C ARG A 290 15.48 6.93 -10.40
N PRO A 291 15.35 8.26 -10.45
CA PRO A 291 14.23 8.93 -11.12
C PRO A 291 14.21 8.74 -12.64
N ASP A 292 15.32 8.32 -13.23
CA ASP A 292 15.41 7.98 -14.65
C ASP A 292 14.91 6.56 -14.97
N SER A 293 14.62 5.74 -13.94
CA SER A 293 13.95 4.46 -14.14
C SER A 293 12.53 4.69 -14.70
N PRO A 294 12.09 3.90 -15.70
CA PRO A 294 10.80 4.12 -16.35
C PRO A 294 9.60 3.94 -15.39
N GLY A 295 9.79 3.21 -14.29
CA GLY A 295 8.72 2.88 -13.36
C GLY A 295 7.69 1.93 -13.94
N THR A 296 6.58 1.78 -13.22
CA THR A 296 5.41 0.99 -13.66
C THR A 296 4.19 1.90 -13.78
N LEU A 297 3.57 1.91 -14.94
CA LEU A 297 2.27 2.55 -15.16
C LEU A 297 1.16 1.55 -14.84
N ILE A 298 0.27 1.92 -13.92
CA ILE A 298 -0.93 1.16 -13.55
C ILE A 298 -2.13 1.92 -14.09
N GLN A 299 -2.92 1.30 -14.94
CA GLN A 299 -4.08 1.95 -15.57
C GLN A 299 -5.24 0.98 -15.77
N ALA A 300 -6.39 1.49 -16.21
CA ALA A 300 -7.51 0.65 -16.60
C ALA A 300 -7.10 -0.29 -17.75
N ASP A 301 -7.79 -1.43 -17.87
CA ASP A 301 -7.63 -2.27 -19.04
C ASP A 301 -7.88 -1.45 -20.30
N VAL A 302 -6.98 -1.58 -21.26
CA VAL A 302 -7.28 -1.11 -22.62
C VAL A 302 -8.40 -2.02 -23.11
N PRO A 303 -9.57 -1.48 -23.47
CA PRO A 303 -10.64 -2.30 -24.02
C PRO A 303 -10.11 -3.13 -25.21
N ASP A 304 -10.57 -4.37 -25.33
CA ASP A 304 -10.19 -5.25 -26.46
C ASP A 304 -10.41 -4.59 -27.84
N SER A 305 -11.29 -3.57 -27.91
CA SER A 305 -11.54 -2.73 -29.10
C SER A 305 -10.37 -1.82 -29.48
N ASP A 306 -9.49 -1.45 -28.54
CA ASP A 306 -8.33 -0.57 -28.77
C ASP A 306 -7.03 -1.35 -28.91
N ILE A 307 -7.07 -2.65 -28.71
CA ILE A 307 -6.02 -3.57 -29.11
C ILE A 307 -6.09 -3.66 -30.64
N ASP A 308 -4.92 -3.50 -31.31
CA ASP A 308 -4.79 -3.66 -32.77
C ASP A 308 -5.76 -4.73 -33.27
N PRO A 309 -6.68 -4.45 -34.22
CA PRO A 309 -7.63 -5.45 -34.77
C PRO A 309 -6.94 -6.70 -35.34
N LYS A 310 -5.61 -6.64 -35.53
CA LYS A 310 -4.75 -7.77 -35.88
C LYS A 310 -4.24 -8.55 -34.66
N PHE A 311 -4.54 -8.10 -33.42
CA PHE A 311 -4.17 -8.80 -32.22
C PHE A 311 -5.01 -10.09 -32.11
N ASP A 312 -4.42 -11.18 -32.53
CA ASP A 312 -4.96 -12.52 -32.30
C ASP A 312 -4.32 -13.07 -31.02
N PRO A 313 -5.08 -13.19 -29.91
CA PRO A 313 -4.56 -13.73 -28.65
C PRO A 313 -3.87 -15.08 -28.82
N LYS A 314 -4.29 -15.88 -29.81
CA LYS A 314 -3.69 -17.18 -30.10
C LYS A 314 -2.31 -17.11 -30.75
N LYS A 315 -1.93 -15.93 -31.29
CA LYS A 315 -0.63 -15.68 -31.91
C LYS A 315 0.40 -15.06 -30.99
N VAL A 316 -0.01 -14.56 -29.83
CA VAL A 316 0.92 -14.02 -28.84
C VAL A 316 1.53 -15.17 -28.03
N PRO A 317 2.85 -15.33 -28.01
CA PRO A 317 3.52 -16.34 -27.21
C PRO A 317 3.07 -16.29 -25.75
N LEU A 318 2.88 -17.44 -25.12
CA LEU A 318 2.43 -17.54 -23.72
C LEU A 318 3.35 -16.76 -22.77
N SER A 319 4.65 -16.74 -23.04
CA SER A 319 5.63 -15.96 -22.28
C SER A 319 5.37 -14.44 -22.28
N GLN A 320 4.70 -13.92 -23.31
CA GLN A 320 4.34 -12.49 -23.38
C GLN A 320 3.00 -12.18 -22.70
N ARG A 321 2.24 -13.19 -22.29
CA ARG A 321 0.98 -13.02 -21.55
C ARG A 321 1.18 -13.04 -20.05
N ILE A 322 2.27 -13.65 -19.57
CA ILE A 322 2.62 -13.67 -18.16
C ILE A 322 3.37 -12.38 -17.83
N CYS A 323 2.84 -11.61 -16.90
CA CYS A 323 3.45 -10.35 -16.49
C CYS A 323 4.35 -10.51 -15.26
N ALA A 324 4.00 -11.42 -14.33
CA ALA A 324 4.81 -11.63 -13.13
C ALA A 324 4.50 -12.94 -12.41
N ILE A 325 5.42 -13.30 -11.50
CA ILE A 325 5.29 -14.42 -10.58
C ILE A 325 5.46 -13.88 -9.17
N ALA A 326 4.46 -14.09 -8.33
CA ALA A 326 4.46 -13.67 -6.93
C ALA A 326 4.42 -14.88 -5.99
N SER A 327 4.91 -14.72 -4.77
CA SER A 327 4.77 -15.73 -3.72
C SER A 327 4.49 -15.12 -2.37
N LYS A 328 3.60 -15.76 -1.60
CA LYS A 328 3.24 -15.38 -0.23
C LYS A 328 3.55 -16.56 0.69
N LYS A 329 4.57 -16.41 1.52
CA LYS A 329 5.05 -17.45 2.44
C LYS A 329 4.32 -17.44 3.78
N ASN A 330 4.54 -18.47 4.57
CA ASN A 330 4.00 -18.65 5.93
C ASN A 330 2.47 -18.71 5.96
N ILE A 331 1.93 -19.41 5.00
CA ILE A 331 0.49 -19.65 4.88
C ILE A 331 0.12 -20.93 5.63
N THR A 332 -1.03 -20.91 6.28
CA THR A 332 -1.63 -22.09 6.89
C THR A 332 -2.77 -22.60 6.01
N ALA A 333 -2.71 -23.87 5.64
CA ALA A 333 -3.75 -24.55 4.88
C ALA A 333 -4.61 -25.41 5.79
N LEU A 334 -5.94 -25.31 5.60
CA LEU A 334 -6.95 -26.12 6.28
C LEU A 334 -7.64 -26.99 5.23
N PHE A 335 -7.60 -28.30 5.43
CA PHE A 335 -8.29 -29.29 4.60
C PHE A 335 -9.44 -29.86 5.39
N ILE A 336 -10.66 -29.64 4.92
CA ILE A 336 -11.91 -30.10 5.55
C ILE A 336 -12.47 -31.19 4.67
N SER A 337 -12.63 -32.41 5.21
CA SER A 337 -13.26 -33.54 4.52
C SER A 337 -14.55 -33.93 5.24
N SER A 338 -15.64 -33.98 4.49
CA SER A 338 -16.94 -34.30 5.08
C SER A 338 -17.87 -34.99 4.08
N PRO A 339 -18.32 -36.21 4.37
CA PRO A 339 -19.38 -36.84 3.58
C PRO A 339 -20.69 -36.04 3.58
N ARG A 340 -20.91 -35.20 4.61
CA ARG A 340 -22.06 -34.30 4.69
C ARG A 340 -22.09 -33.19 3.68
N MET A 341 -20.96 -32.96 2.98
CA MET A 341 -20.83 -31.96 1.90
C MET A 341 -21.53 -32.45 0.62
N LEU A 342 -21.56 -33.76 0.40
CA LEU A 342 -22.11 -34.36 -0.80
C LEU A 342 -23.58 -34.00 -0.95
N MET A 343 -23.93 -33.34 -2.06
CA MET A 343 -25.29 -32.86 -2.40
C MET A 343 -25.94 -31.99 -1.32
N ALA A 344 -25.17 -31.44 -0.37
CA ALA A 344 -25.70 -30.62 0.72
C ALA A 344 -25.85 -29.15 0.33
N HIS A 345 -27.00 -28.57 0.61
CA HIS A 345 -27.20 -27.13 0.47
C HIS A 345 -26.64 -26.38 1.68
N GLY A 346 -25.93 -25.29 1.44
CA GLY A 346 -25.47 -24.36 2.47
C GLY A 346 -24.25 -24.81 3.28
N PHE A 347 -23.58 -25.92 2.94
CA PHE A 347 -22.40 -26.37 3.67
C PHE A 347 -21.27 -25.32 3.63
N LEU A 348 -20.94 -24.80 2.44
CA LEU A 348 -19.91 -23.76 2.30
C LEU A 348 -20.27 -22.48 3.05
N ALA A 349 -21.55 -22.08 3.05
CA ALA A 349 -21.99 -20.91 3.81
C ALA A 349 -21.72 -21.07 5.31
N LYS A 350 -21.95 -22.25 5.88
CA LYS A 350 -21.66 -22.53 7.29
C LYS A 350 -20.18 -22.47 7.59
N VAL A 351 -19.34 -23.07 6.75
CA VAL A 351 -17.88 -23.01 6.88
C VAL A 351 -17.40 -21.56 6.83
N PHE A 352 -17.83 -20.78 5.84
CA PHE A 352 -17.38 -19.38 5.71
C PHE A 352 -17.90 -18.48 6.83
N THR A 353 -19.07 -18.77 7.41
CA THR A 353 -19.57 -18.07 8.60
C THR A 353 -18.64 -18.24 9.81
N VAL A 354 -17.92 -19.36 9.92
CA VAL A 354 -16.91 -19.54 10.97
C VAL A 354 -15.79 -18.55 10.80
N PHE A 355 -15.24 -18.40 9.58
CA PHE A 355 -14.16 -17.43 9.31
C PHE A 355 -14.62 -15.98 9.50
N ASP A 356 -15.85 -15.64 9.11
CA ASP A 356 -16.45 -14.32 9.35
C ASP A 356 -16.58 -14.02 10.84
N ARG A 357 -17.11 -14.96 11.63
CA ARG A 357 -17.24 -14.86 13.10
C ARG A 357 -15.90 -14.56 13.76
N HIS A 358 -14.84 -15.24 13.31
CA HIS A 358 -13.48 -15.06 13.82
C HIS A 358 -12.67 -13.99 13.09
N LYS A 359 -13.31 -13.18 12.22
CA LYS A 359 -12.69 -12.07 11.47
C LYS A 359 -11.40 -12.47 10.78
N THR A 360 -11.36 -13.69 10.22
CA THR A 360 -10.17 -14.24 9.55
C THR A 360 -10.39 -14.25 8.04
N SER A 361 -9.49 -13.56 7.31
CA SER A 361 -9.50 -13.54 5.86
C SER A 361 -9.04 -14.86 5.26
N ILE A 362 -9.67 -15.23 4.15
CA ILE A 362 -9.31 -16.41 3.37
C ILE A 362 -8.56 -15.94 2.11
N ASP A 363 -7.41 -16.59 1.80
CA ASP A 363 -6.61 -16.24 0.62
C ASP A 363 -6.99 -17.09 -0.61
N LEU A 364 -6.97 -18.42 -0.47
CA LEU A 364 -7.19 -19.36 -1.56
C LEU A 364 -8.20 -20.42 -1.14
N ILE A 365 -9.06 -20.81 -2.09
CA ILE A 365 -10.10 -21.82 -1.88
C ILE A 365 -10.05 -22.80 -3.06
N ALA A 366 -10.13 -24.08 -2.75
CA ALA A 366 -10.39 -25.14 -3.73
C ALA A 366 -11.37 -26.14 -3.14
N THR A 367 -12.33 -26.61 -3.94
CA THR A 367 -13.39 -27.53 -3.49
C THR A 367 -13.49 -28.76 -4.38
N SER A 368 -13.92 -29.87 -3.78
CA SER A 368 -14.40 -31.06 -4.46
C SER A 368 -15.80 -31.43 -3.93
N GLU A 369 -16.33 -32.57 -4.33
CA GLU A 369 -17.65 -33.05 -3.88
C GLU A 369 -17.73 -33.26 -2.35
N VAL A 370 -16.63 -33.63 -1.70
CA VAL A 370 -16.58 -34.01 -0.29
C VAL A 370 -15.44 -33.36 0.48
N SER A 371 -14.71 -32.44 -0.13
CA SER A 371 -13.57 -31.78 0.52
C SER A 371 -13.47 -30.31 0.13
N LEU A 372 -12.91 -29.53 1.05
CA LEU A 372 -12.67 -28.11 0.92
C LEU A 372 -11.26 -27.80 1.42
N SER A 373 -10.48 -27.11 0.62
CA SER A 373 -9.16 -26.60 0.99
C SER A 373 -9.25 -25.07 1.11
N ILE A 374 -8.79 -24.54 2.24
CA ILE A 374 -8.80 -23.10 2.55
C ILE A 374 -7.42 -22.72 3.01
N THR A 375 -6.93 -21.54 2.61
CA THR A 375 -5.70 -20.96 3.15
C THR A 375 -5.94 -19.65 3.87
N ILE A 376 -5.17 -19.43 4.93
CA ILE A 376 -5.17 -18.20 5.74
C ILE A 376 -3.74 -17.76 6.03
N ASP A 377 -3.53 -16.45 6.16
CA ASP A 377 -2.23 -15.84 6.50
C ASP A 377 -2.11 -15.45 7.99
N SER A 378 -3.23 -15.38 8.73
CA SER A 378 -3.26 -15.14 10.16
C SER A 378 -3.68 -16.40 10.94
N THR A 379 -2.91 -16.73 11.96
CA THR A 379 -3.18 -17.85 12.87
C THR A 379 -3.71 -17.40 14.23
N GLU A 380 -4.00 -16.11 14.41
CA GLU A 380 -4.44 -15.53 15.68
C GLU A 380 -5.66 -16.23 16.27
N ASN A 381 -6.64 -16.58 15.42
CA ASN A 381 -7.88 -17.22 15.81
C ASN A 381 -7.95 -18.69 15.36
N LEU A 382 -6.82 -19.31 14.98
CA LEU A 382 -6.80 -20.63 14.36
C LEU A 382 -7.41 -21.71 15.26
N ASP A 383 -7.15 -21.70 16.56
CA ASP A 383 -7.66 -22.73 17.47
C ASP A 383 -9.17 -22.64 17.63
N ALA A 384 -9.74 -21.45 17.76
CA ALA A 384 -11.19 -21.25 17.80
C ALA A 384 -11.86 -21.65 16.46
N ILE A 385 -11.21 -21.35 15.33
CA ILE A 385 -11.69 -21.80 14.01
C ILE A 385 -11.68 -23.33 13.92
N LYS A 386 -10.65 -24.01 14.44
CA LYS A 386 -10.56 -25.47 14.45
C LYS A 386 -11.69 -26.10 15.29
N GLU A 387 -11.98 -25.55 16.46
CA GLU A 387 -13.07 -26.01 17.32
C GLU A 387 -14.42 -25.90 16.60
N ASP A 388 -14.72 -24.75 16.01
CA ASP A 388 -15.98 -24.53 15.29
C ASP A 388 -16.10 -25.40 14.02
N LEU A 389 -14.99 -25.66 13.32
CA LEU A 389 -14.98 -26.48 12.11
C LEU A 389 -15.03 -27.98 12.39
N ALA A 390 -14.61 -28.45 13.58
CA ALA A 390 -14.63 -29.86 13.95
C ALA A 390 -16.03 -30.48 13.91
N GLU A 391 -17.09 -29.67 14.09
CA GLU A 391 -18.50 -30.10 13.97
C GLU A 391 -18.85 -30.50 12.51
N TRP A 392 -18.16 -29.93 11.51
CA TRP A 392 -18.55 -30.04 10.10
C TRP A 392 -17.83 -31.16 9.33
N GLY A 393 -16.69 -31.65 9.82
CA GLY A 393 -15.94 -32.71 9.16
C GLY A 393 -14.58 -32.99 9.80
N GLU A 394 -13.82 -33.88 9.18
CA GLU A 394 -12.44 -34.12 9.54
C GLU A 394 -11.58 -32.94 9.06
N LEU A 395 -10.85 -32.32 9.98
CA LEU A 395 -10.00 -31.16 9.71
C LEU A 395 -8.51 -31.56 9.82
N LYS A 396 -7.77 -31.34 8.74
CA LYS A 396 -6.31 -31.41 8.72
C LYS A 396 -5.74 -30.01 8.51
N VAL A 397 -4.80 -29.62 9.36
CA VAL A 397 -4.09 -28.34 9.27
C VAL A 397 -2.65 -28.58 8.83
N LEU A 398 -2.19 -27.85 7.86
CA LEU A 398 -0.82 -27.86 7.37
C LEU A 398 -0.25 -26.44 7.46
N ASN A 399 0.72 -26.25 8.34
CA ASN A 399 1.45 -25.00 8.47
C ASN A 399 2.66 -24.97 7.54
N ASN A 400 3.32 -23.81 7.45
CA ASN A 400 4.55 -23.64 6.67
C ASN A 400 4.36 -23.97 5.18
N THR A 401 3.29 -23.49 4.60
CA THR A 401 3.04 -23.51 3.15
C THR A 401 3.23 -22.13 2.54
N ALA A 402 3.24 -22.07 1.23
CA ALA A 402 3.34 -20.84 0.47
C ALA A 402 2.38 -20.89 -0.74
N ILE A 403 1.72 -19.78 -1.02
CA ILE A 403 0.99 -19.59 -2.26
C ILE A 403 1.98 -19.02 -3.29
N VAL A 404 2.03 -19.64 -4.46
CA VAL A 404 2.72 -19.12 -5.65
C VAL A 404 1.65 -18.79 -6.69
N THR A 405 1.73 -17.58 -7.25
CA THR A 405 0.76 -17.08 -8.21
C THR A 405 1.47 -16.61 -9.47
N VAL A 406 1.04 -17.12 -10.60
CA VAL A 406 1.41 -16.61 -11.92
C VAL A 406 0.33 -15.61 -12.33
N VAL A 407 0.74 -14.38 -12.62
CA VAL A 407 -0.15 -13.27 -13.00
C VAL A 407 0.09 -12.95 -14.47
N GLY A 408 -0.98 -12.73 -15.22
CA GLY A 408 -0.91 -12.43 -16.65
C GLY A 408 -2.28 -12.09 -17.21
N ARG A 409 -2.47 -12.30 -18.52
CA ARG A 409 -3.68 -11.88 -19.25
C ARG A 409 -4.34 -13.04 -19.97
N GLN A 410 -5.67 -13.01 -20.03
CA GLN A 410 -6.49 -13.92 -20.85
C GLN A 410 -6.23 -15.41 -20.58
N PHE A 411 -6.09 -15.81 -19.32
CA PHE A 411 -5.78 -17.20 -18.95
C PHE A 411 -6.89 -18.18 -19.36
N ARG A 412 -8.18 -17.79 -19.21
CA ARG A 412 -9.31 -18.63 -19.63
C ARG A 412 -9.38 -18.84 -21.15
N GLY A 413 -9.03 -17.80 -21.91
CA GLY A 413 -9.03 -17.85 -23.38
C GLY A 413 -7.79 -18.47 -23.99
N SER A 414 -6.81 -18.90 -23.18
CA SER A 414 -5.50 -19.34 -23.61
C SER A 414 -5.29 -20.83 -23.32
N SER A 415 -5.30 -21.64 -24.36
CA SER A 415 -4.96 -23.06 -24.23
C SER A 415 -3.47 -23.23 -23.90
N GLY A 416 -3.15 -24.17 -23.00
CA GLY A 416 -1.78 -24.58 -22.69
C GLY A 416 -1.12 -23.86 -21.52
N ILE A 417 -1.63 -22.72 -21.00
CA ILE A 417 -0.99 -21.97 -19.89
C ILE A 417 -0.75 -22.85 -18.66
N ALA A 418 -1.76 -23.55 -18.18
CA ALA A 418 -1.61 -24.43 -17.02
C ALA A 418 -0.57 -25.54 -17.29
N GLY A 419 -0.57 -26.11 -18.51
CA GLY A 419 0.43 -27.11 -18.91
C GLY A 419 1.86 -26.57 -18.84
N GLU A 420 2.11 -25.37 -19.37
CA GLU A 420 3.41 -24.71 -19.33
C GLU A 420 3.85 -24.40 -17.88
N VAL A 421 2.94 -23.85 -17.06
CA VAL A 421 3.22 -23.53 -15.66
C VAL A 421 3.60 -24.78 -14.88
N PHE A 422 2.83 -25.85 -14.98
CA PHE A 422 3.11 -27.09 -14.23
C PHE A 422 4.29 -27.88 -14.81
N SER A 423 4.53 -27.82 -16.12
CA SER A 423 5.71 -28.41 -16.73
C SER A 423 7.00 -27.73 -16.28
N ALA A 424 6.97 -26.41 -16.03
CA ALA A 424 8.10 -25.69 -15.49
C ALA A 424 8.46 -26.08 -14.05
N MET A 425 7.51 -26.68 -13.30
CA MET A 425 7.65 -27.04 -11.89
C MET A 425 7.53 -28.55 -11.62
N LYS A 426 7.88 -29.38 -12.57
CA LYS A 426 7.72 -30.86 -12.49
C LYS A 426 8.36 -31.53 -11.27
N ASP A 427 9.36 -30.90 -10.66
CA ASP A 427 10.08 -31.42 -9.49
C ASP A 427 9.54 -30.84 -8.15
N ILE A 428 8.44 -30.08 -8.18
CA ILE A 428 7.83 -29.44 -7.01
C ILE A 428 6.46 -30.04 -6.76
N ASN A 429 6.21 -30.48 -5.52
CA ASN A 429 4.91 -31.00 -5.13
C ASN A 429 3.89 -29.87 -4.95
N ILE A 430 2.80 -29.93 -5.70
CA ILE A 430 1.68 -28.97 -5.64
C ILE A 430 0.58 -29.55 -4.77
N LEU A 431 0.24 -28.86 -3.68
CA LEU A 431 -0.72 -29.31 -2.67
C LEU A 431 -2.16 -28.93 -3.04
N VAL A 432 -2.36 -27.74 -3.60
CA VAL A 432 -3.67 -27.18 -3.99
C VAL A 432 -3.47 -26.35 -5.26
N ILE A 433 -4.45 -26.37 -6.15
CA ILE A 433 -4.50 -25.54 -7.34
C ILE A 433 -5.79 -24.72 -7.30
N SER A 434 -5.69 -23.41 -7.57
CA SER A 434 -6.83 -22.51 -7.73
C SER A 434 -6.64 -21.70 -9.01
N GLY A 435 -7.58 -21.83 -9.91
CA GLY A 435 -7.55 -21.14 -11.19
C GLY A 435 -8.92 -21.10 -11.83
N GLY A 436 -9.09 -20.20 -12.82
CA GLY A 436 -10.35 -20.06 -13.56
C GLY A 436 -11.40 -19.14 -12.91
N ALA A 437 -11.27 -18.78 -11.65
CA ALA A 437 -12.10 -17.74 -11.03
C ALA A 437 -11.76 -16.36 -11.60
N SER A 438 -10.49 -16.08 -11.79
CA SER A 438 -9.97 -14.90 -12.46
C SER A 438 -9.39 -15.26 -13.82
N ASP A 439 -9.41 -14.32 -14.77
CA ASP A 439 -8.80 -14.46 -16.10
C ASP A 439 -7.32 -14.04 -16.12
N ILE A 440 -6.80 -13.58 -14.99
CA ILE A 440 -5.47 -12.96 -14.88
C ILE A 440 -4.52 -13.70 -13.95
N ASN A 441 -4.96 -14.77 -13.27
CA ASN A 441 -4.10 -15.50 -12.35
C ASN A 441 -4.30 -17.03 -12.39
N LEU A 442 -3.23 -17.73 -12.04
CA LEU A 442 -3.22 -19.14 -11.69
C LEU A 442 -2.39 -19.29 -10.41
N SER A 443 -3.05 -19.69 -9.32
CA SER A 443 -2.43 -19.80 -8.00
C SER A 443 -2.36 -21.27 -7.56
N PHE A 444 -1.31 -21.62 -6.85
CA PHE A 444 -1.14 -22.96 -6.29
C PHE A 444 -0.38 -22.89 -4.96
N LEU A 445 -0.63 -23.90 -4.14
CA LEU A 445 -0.02 -24.06 -2.83
C LEU A 445 1.14 -25.07 -2.92
N VAL A 446 2.27 -24.69 -2.34
CA VAL A 446 3.46 -25.55 -2.20
C VAL A 446 3.95 -25.53 -0.75
N LEU A 447 4.93 -26.37 -0.39
CA LEU A 447 5.63 -26.23 0.88
C LEU A 447 6.42 -24.91 0.90
N ASN A 448 6.57 -24.32 2.07
CA ASN A 448 7.25 -23.03 2.22
C ASN A 448 8.72 -23.06 1.75
N GLU A 449 9.38 -24.20 1.91
CA GLU A 449 10.74 -24.45 1.46
C GLU A 449 10.88 -24.50 -0.06
N ASP A 450 9.84 -24.92 -0.78
CA ASP A 450 9.83 -25.03 -2.23
C ASP A 450 9.48 -23.69 -2.93
N ALA A 451 8.94 -22.71 -2.21
CA ALA A 451 8.38 -21.49 -2.79
C ALA A 451 9.40 -20.71 -3.64
N ASP A 452 10.63 -20.50 -3.14
CA ASP A 452 11.65 -19.75 -3.87
C ASP A 452 12.13 -20.51 -5.11
N ASN A 453 12.20 -21.85 -5.02
CA ASN A 453 12.56 -22.69 -6.14
C ASN A 453 11.47 -22.65 -7.22
N ALA A 454 10.20 -22.69 -6.83
CA ALA A 454 9.07 -22.54 -7.75
C ALA A 454 9.13 -21.21 -8.50
N VAL A 455 9.34 -20.10 -7.78
CA VAL A 455 9.49 -18.77 -8.39
C VAL A 455 10.67 -18.74 -9.37
N LYS A 456 11.83 -19.31 -8.99
CA LYS A 456 13.02 -19.35 -9.87
C LYS A 456 12.78 -20.16 -11.15
N GLN A 457 12.17 -21.34 -11.03
CA GLN A 457 11.90 -22.22 -12.18
C GLN A 457 10.89 -21.55 -13.14
N LEU A 458 9.82 -20.99 -12.62
CA LEU A 458 8.82 -20.27 -13.41
C LEU A 458 9.42 -19.02 -14.07
N HIS A 459 10.19 -18.23 -13.32
CA HIS A 459 10.81 -17.04 -13.87
C HIS A 459 11.81 -17.38 -15.00
N LYS A 460 12.62 -18.39 -14.79
CA LYS A 460 13.54 -18.90 -15.83
C LYS A 460 12.78 -19.36 -17.09
N HIS A 461 11.66 -20.07 -16.89
CA HIS A 461 10.86 -20.60 -18.02
C HIS A 461 10.21 -19.47 -18.85
N PHE A 462 9.58 -18.48 -18.18
CA PHE A 462 8.81 -17.46 -18.87
C PHE A 462 9.62 -16.19 -19.24
N PHE A 463 10.66 -15.86 -18.50
CA PHE A 463 11.45 -14.62 -18.71
C PHE A 463 12.90 -14.88 -19.14
N GLY A 464 13.34 -16.14 -19.21
CA GLY A 464 14.63 -16.52 -19.78
C GLY A 464 15.85 -16.23 -18.91
N ALA A 465 15.68 -15.99 -17.61
CA ALA A 465 16.78 -15.66 -16.72
C ALA A 465 16.56 -16.23 -15.31
#